data_90d2a4ad6f7bd6229e2bc74a34cd202a
#
_entry.id   90d2a4ad6f7bd6229e2bc74a34cd202a
#
_cell.length_a   1.000
_cell.length_b   1.000
_cell.length_c   1.000
_cell.angle_alpha   90.00
_cell.angle_beta   90.00
_cell.angle_gamma   90.00
#
_symmetry.space_group_name_H-M   'P 1'
#
loop_
_entity.id
_entity.type
_entity.pdbx_description
1 polymer ?
#
loop_
_entity_poly.entity_id
_entity_poly.type
_entity_poly.pdbx_seq_one_letter_code
_entity_poly.pdbx_strand_id
1 'polypeptide(L)'
;QFVYAFISGLGLALGMKIAEHNGAGRAHEIGRTYLAGQIIGIGAMVLLLAVCVIAARPLITIFLDPAVPQNAIASSLAVTVLALVALGRIPLAIAGLSYRTLLGLKDGGFSSYAFISAQWLIALPVGLALAYGTALGGIGLIWGDIIGLTGAALFCALRVRTLLRRLPAQAASAA
;
A
#
# COMPACT_ATOMS: atom_id res chain seq x y z
N GLN A 1 -13.94 0.08 2.76
CA GLN A 1 -13.82 1.56 2.67
C GLN A 1 -13.13 2.18 3.89
N PHE A 2 -13.39 1.74 5.12
CA PHE A 2 -12.76 2.27 6.35
C PHE A 2 -11.23 2.25 6.31
N VAL A 3 -10.64 1.15 5.84
CA VAL A 3 -9.18 0.98 5.71
C VAL A 3 -8.58 2.02 4.77
N TYR A 4 -9.24 2.25 3.63
CA TYR A 4 -8.83 3.25 2.66
C TYR A 4 -8.92 4.66 3.25
N ALA A 5 -9.98 4.98 3.97
CA ALA A 5 -10.15 6.26 4.64
C ALA A 5 -9.06 6.51 5.70
N PHE A 6 -8.72 5.48 6.49
CA PHE A 6 -7.65 5.59 7.49
C PHE A 6 -6.29 5.87 6.85
N ILE A 7 -5.88 5.09 5.83
CA ILE A 7 -4.61 5.30 5.11
C ILE A 7 -4.58 6.65 4.41
N SER A 8 -5.71 7.07 3.81
CA SER A 8 -5.81 8.37 3.13
C SER A 8 -5.68 9.53 4.12
N GLY A 9 -6.32 9.44 5.29
CA GLY A 9 -6.23 10.45 6.35
C GLY A 9 -4.81 10.55 6.91
N LEU A 10 -4.21 9.40 7.27
CA LEU A 10 -2.82 9.35 7.74
C LEU A 10 -1.86 9.88 6.67
N GLY A 11 -2.06 9.49 5.41
CA GLY A 11 -1.24 9.96 4.29
C GLY A 11 -1.36 11.47 4.06
N LEU A 12 -2.57 12.04 4.19
CA LEU A 12 -2.78 13.47 4.06
C LEU A 12 -2.05 14.24 5.17
N ALA A 13 -2.20 13.81 6.42
CA ALA A 13 -1.51 14.40 7.56
C ALA A 13 0.02 14.32 7.40
N LEU A 14 0.53 13.17 6.95
CA LEU A 14 1.95 12.96 6.67
C LEU A 14 2.44 13.90 5.56
N GLY A 15 1.71 14.00 4.44
CA GLY A 15 2.07 14.87 3.33
C GLY A 15 2.11 16.35 3.71
N MET A 16 1.13 16.83 4.48
CA MET A 16 1.09 18.20 4.99
C MET A 16 2.26 18.49 5.93
N LYS A 17 2.57 17.57 6.86
CA LYS A 17 3.69 17.74 7.80
C LYS A 17 5.04 17.76 7.10
N ILE A 18 5.21 16.92 6.08
CA ILE A 18 6.41 16.92 5.25
C ILE A 18 6.53 18.20 4.43
N ALA A 19 5.44 18.70 3.87
CA ALA A 19 5.43 19.97 3.14
C ALA A 19 5.81 21.16 4.05
N GLU A 20 5.31 21.17 5.29
CA GLU A 20 5.67 22.15 6.33
C GLU A 20 7.19 22.10 6.62
N HIS A 21 7.74 20.91 6.92
CA HIS A 21 9.17 20.75 7.19
C HIS A 21 10.04 21.14 5.99
N ASN A 22 9.60 20.79 4.79
CA ASN A 22 10.29 21.13 3.54
C ASN A 22 10.29 22.65 3.31
N GLY A 23 9.15 23.32 3.52
CA GLY A 23 9.03 24.77 3.42
C GLY A 23 9.82 25.53 4.49
N ALA A 24 9.96 24.95 5.69
CA ALA A 24 10.75 25.52 6.79
C ALA A 24 12.25 25.21 6.73
N GLY A 25 12.75 24.49 5.71
CA GLY A 25 14.15 24.10 5.58
C GLY A 25 14.62 23.03 6.58
N ARG A 26 13.69 22.39 7.30
CA ARG A 26 13.96 21.38 8.35
C ARG A 26 14.15 19.98 7.77
N ALA A 27 15.15 19.82 6.90
CA ALA A 27 15.38 18.59 6.13
C ALA A 27 15.56 17.34 7.02
N HIS A 28 16.17 17.48 8.19
CA HIS A 28 16.42 16.36 9.13
C HIS A 28 15.13 15.80 9.75
N GLU A 29 14.07 16.61 9.87
CA GLU A 29 12.78 16.17 10.41
C GLU A 29 11.94 15.38 9.40
N ILE A 30 12.16 15.61 8.10
CA ILE A 30 11.39 14.94 7.03
C ILE A 30 11.58 13.43 7.10
N GLY A 31 12.81 12.95 7.25
CA GLY A 31 13.13 11.53 7.34
C GLY A 31 12.48 10.86 8.55
N ARG A 32 12.51 11.51 9.71
CA ARG A 32 11.86 11.02 10.95
C ARG A 32 10.34 10.97 10.80
N THR A 33 9.74 12.02 10.25
CA THR A 33 8.29 12.10 10.01
C THR A 33 7.84 11.01 9.02
N TYR A 34 8.60 10.79 7.94
CA TYR A 34 8.33 9.72 6.99
C TYR A 34 8.38 8.34 7.64
N LEU A 35 9.43 8.03 8.40
CA LEU A 35 9.57 6.75 9.09
C LEU A 35 8.46 6.52 10.11
N ALA A 36 8.12 7.53 10.91
CA ALA A 36 7.02 7.44 11.87
C ALA A 36 5.69 7.15 11.15
N GLY A 37 5.38 7.83 10.05
CA GLY A 37 4.21 7.57 9.23
C GLY A 37 4.17 6.15 8.68
N GLN A 38 5.31 5.63 8.19
CA GLN A 38 5.42 4.26 7.70
C GLN A 38 5.19 3.22 8.82
N ILE A 39 5.78 3.41 9.98
CA ILE A 39 5.61 2.50 11.13
C ILE A 39 4.14 2.44 11.56
N ILE A 40 3.48 3.60 11.69
CA ILE A 40 2.07 3.66 12.06
C ILE A 40 1.20 3.01 10.98
N GLY A 41 1.44 3.33 9.71
CA GLY A 41 0.66 2.79 8.59
C GLY A 41 0.83 1.29 8.42
N ILE A 42 2.06 0.78 8.46
CA ILE A 42 2.34 -0.67 8.38
C ILE A 42 1.77 -1.38 9.61
N GLY A 43 1.97 -0.84 10.81
CA GLY A 43 1.44 -1.43 12.05
C GLY A 43 -0.08 -1.55 12.02
N ALA A 44 -0.78 -0.52 11.55
CA ALA A 44 -2.24 -0.57 11.39
C ALA A 44 -2.68 -1.62 10.36
N MET A 45 -1.93 -1.79 9.24
CA MET A 45 -2.27 -2.80 8.24
C MET A 45 -1.97 -4.22 8.70
N VAL A 46 -0.90 -4.43 9.46
CA VAL A 46 -0.59 -5.73 10.08
C VAL A 46 -1.67 -6.10 11.11
N LEU A 47 -2.09 -5.13 11.93
CA LEU A 47 -3.21 -5.34 12.86
C LEU A 47 -4.50 -5.69 12.12
N LEU A 48 -4.81 -4.96 11.04
CA LEU A 48 -5.97 -5.28 10.21
C LEU A 48 -5.89 -6.68 9.60
N LEU A 49 -4.72 -7.06 9.06
CA LEU A 49 -4.50 -8.41 8.53
C LEU A 49 -4.77 -9.45 9.61
N ALA A 50 -4.23 -9.26 10.82
CA ALA A 50 -4.46 -10.16 11.94
C ALA A 50 -5.95 -10.29 12.29
N VAL A 51 -6.67 -9.17 12.38
CA VAL A 51 -8.12 -9.14 12.60
C VAL A 51 -8.87 -9.86 11.48
N CYS A 52 -8.54 -9.58 10.23
CA CYS A 52 -9.16 -10.23 9.06
C CYS A 52 -8.94 -11.75 9.07
N VAL A 53 -7.74 -12.22 9.41
CA VAL A 53 -7.44 -13.65 9.45
C VAL A 53 -8.16 -14.33 10.62
N ILE A 54 -8.14 -13.76 11.82
CA ILE A 54 -8.80 -14.30 13.00
C ILE A 54 -10.32 -14.29 12.85
N ALA A 55 -10.88 -13.18 12.35
CA ALA A 55 -12.31 -12.99 12.20
C ALA A 55 -12.87 -13.46 10.83
N ALA A 56 -12.04 -14.05 9.96
CA ALA A 56 -12.45 -14.43 8.61
C ALA A 56 -13.66 -15.35 8.62
N ARG A 57 -13.62 -16.41 9.41
CA ARG A 57 -14.75 -17.38 9.49
C ARG A 57 -16.04 -16.72 10.01
N PRO A 58 -16.08 -16.08 11.20
CA PRO A 58 -17.30 -15.45 11.69
C PRO A 58 -17.80 -14.33 10.77
N LEU A 59 -16.92 -13.59 10.10
CA LEU A 59 -17.35 -12.58 9.12
C LEU A 59 -18.06 -13.20 7.91
N ILE A 60 -17.56 -14.33 7.43
CA ILE A 60 -18.15 -14.98 6.25
C ILE A 60 -19.47 -15.66 6.59
N THR A 61 -19.62 -16.24 7.80
CA THR A 61 -20.88 -16.86 8.22
C THR A 61 -22.02 -15.86 8.39
N ILE A 62 -21.76 -14.57 8.53
CA ILE A 62 -22.79 -13.52 8.51
C ILE A 62 -23.45 -13.42 7.13
N PHE A 63 -22.68 -13.68 6.05
CA PHE A 63 -23.15 -13.52 4.66
C PHE A 63 -23.47 -14.84 3.98
N LEU A 64 -22.87 -15.95 4.41
CA LEU A 64 -23.00 -17.27 3.82
C LEU A 64 -23.41 -18.26 4.90
N ASP A 65 -24.64 -18.81 4.79
CA ASP A 65 -25.13 -19.85 5.70
C ASP A 65 -24.30 -21.13 5.51
N PRO A 66 -23.56 -21.59 6.55
CA PRO A 66 -22.73 -22.79 6.47
C PRO A 66 -23.56 -24.09 6.37
N ALA A 67 -24.85 -24.05 6.66
CA ALA A 67 -25.75 -25.22 6.57
C ALA A 67 -26.05 -25.62 5.11
N VAL A 68 -25.78 -24.74 4.14
CA VAL A 68 -25.99 -25.01 2.71
C VAL A 68 -24.73 -25.63 2.11
N PRO A 69 -24.75 -26.89 1.63
CA PRO A 69 -23.59 -27.59 1.09
C PRO A 69 -22.87 -26.85 -0.05
N GLN A 70 -23.62 -26.12 -0.85
CA GLN A 70 -23.12 -25.33 -1.97
C GLN A 70 -22.24 -24.13 -1.50
N ASN A 71 -22.45 -23.65 -0.27
CA ASN A 71 -21.71 -22.55 0.32
C ASN A 71 -20.33 -22.97 0.89
N ALA A 72 -20.05 -24.25 1.05
CA ALA A 72 -18.81 -24.74 1.62
C ALA A 72 -17.59 -24.34 0.75
N ILE A 73 -17.68 -24.50 -0.58
CA ILE A 73 -16.61 -24.12 -1.52
C ILE A 73 -16.50 -22.59 -1.56
N ALA A 74 -17.64 -21.88 -1.64
CA ALA A 74 -17.66 -20.43 -1.67
C ALA A 74 -17.07 -19.80 -0.40
N SER A 75 -17.35 -20.38 0.77
CA SER A 75 -16.82 -19.88 2.05
C SER A 75 -15.32 -20.08 2.18
N SER A 76 -14.79 -21.23 1.76
CA SER A 76 -13.33 -21.48 1.78
C SER A 76 -12.58 -20.54 0.83
N LEU A 77 -13.13 -20.31 -0.37
CA LEU A 77 -12.58 -19.36 -1.32
C LEU A 77 -12.63 -17.92 -0.77
N ALA A 78 -13.75 -17.54 -0.15
CA ALA A 78 -13.91 -16.21 0.45
C ALA A 78 -12.91 -15.94 1.58
N VAL A 79 -12.60 -16.94 2.44
CA VAL A 79 -11.55 -16.84 3.47
C VAL A 79 -10.19 -16.57 2.81
N THR A 80 -9.85 -17.32 1.77
CA THR A 80 -8.58 -17.18 1.06
C THR A 80 -8.47 -15.80 0.40
N VAL A 81 -9.50 -15.37 -0.30
CA VAL A 81 -9.55 -14.04 -0.95
C VAL A 81 -9.46 -12.92 0.07
N LEU A 82 -10.17 -13.02 1.20
CA LEU A 82 -10.12 -12.02 2.27
C LEU A 82 -8.70 -11.87 2.83
N ALA A 83 -8.03 -13.00 3.10
CA ALA A 83 -6.67 -13.00 3.62
C ALA A 83 -5.67 -12.39 2.61
N LEU A 84 -5.78 -12.74 1.31
CA LEU A 84 -4.92 -12.19 0.27
C LEU A 84 -5.15 -10.70 0.06
N VAL A 85 -6.40 -10.26 0.02
CA VAL A 85 -6.74 -8.84 -0.09
C VAL A 85 -6.22 -8.06 1.13
N ALA A 86 -6.33 -8.61 2.33
CA ALA A 86 -5.79 -7.99 3.55
C ALA A 86 -4.25 -7.91 3.50
N LEU A 87 -3.57 -8.96 2.99
CA LEU A 87 -2.12 -8.96 2.78
C LEU A 87 -1.69 -7.84 1.83
N GLY A 88 -2.40 -7.64 0.73
CA GLY A 88 -2.13 -6.57 -0.24
C GLY A 88 -2.28 -5.15 0.32
N ARG A 89 -2.92 -4.97 1.49
CA ARG A 89 -3.03 -3.66 2.14
C ARG A 89 -1.70 -3.17 2.73
N ILE A 90 -0.76 -4.07 3.03
CA ILE A 90 0.57 -3.68 3.54
C ILE A 90 1.37 -2.93 2.46
N PRO A 91 1.64 -3.48 1.26
CA PRO A 91 2.31 -2.72 0.20
C PRO A 91 1.52 -1.49 -0.25
N LEU A 92 0.18 -1.54 -0.24
CA LEU A 92 -0.64 -0.37 -0.52
C LEU A 92 -0.39 0.78 0.47
N ALA A 93 -0.26 0.49 1.78
CA ALA A 93 0.06 1.50 2.78
C ALA A 93 1.43 2.12 2.52
N ILE A 94 2.45 1.29 2.28
CA ILE A 94 3.82 1.76 1.98
C ILE A 94 3.83 2.65 0.73
N ALA A 95 3.18 2.22 -0.34
CA ALA A 95 3.07 2.98 -1.58
C ALA A 95 2.34 4.30 -1.38
N GLY A 96 1.16 4.26 -0.73
CA GLY A 96 0.32 5.43 -0.51
C GLY A 96 0.97 6.49 0.39
N LEU A 97 1.61 6.08 1.49
CA LEU A 97 2.33 7.01 2.38
C LEU A 97 3.57 7.59 1.70
N SER A 98 4.30 6.79 0.91
CA SER A 98 5.43 7.28 0.11
C SER A 98 4.97 8.24 -0.98
N TYR A 99 3.84 7.96 -1.63
CA TYR A 99 3.19 8.87 -2.59
C TYR A 99 2.89 10.23 -1.96
N ARG A 100 2.25 10.25 -0.78
CA ARG A 100 1.93 11.50 -0.06
C ARG A 100 3.19 12.25 0.37
N THR A 101 4.23 11.52 0.75
CA THR A 101 5.56 12.10 1.05
C THR A 101 6.16 12.79 -0.17
N LEU A 102 6.12 12.15 -1.34
CA LEU A 102 6.62 12.73 -2.59
C LEU A 102 5.82 13.97 -3.01
N LEU A 103 4.50 13.98 -2.77
CA LEU A 103 3.68 15.19 -2.96
C LEU A 103 4.14 16.33 -2.05
N GLY A 104 4.40 16.06 -0.77
CA GLY A 104 4.91 17.04 0.18
C GLY A 104 6.30 17.57 -0.18
N LEU A 105 7.10 16.78 -0.89
CA LEU A 105 8.41 17.15 -1.44
C LEU A 105 8.33 17.80 -2.84
N LYS A 106 7.12 18.05 -3.37
CA LYS A 106 6.86 18.60 -4.71
C LYS A 106 7.31 17.69 -5.86
N ASP A 107 7.45 16.40 -5.63
CA ASP A 107 7.81 15.38 -6.63
C ASP A 107 6.63 14.44 -6.97
N GLY A 108 5.43 15.01 -7.04
CA GLY A 108 4.19 14.25 -7.27
C GLY A 108 4.09 13.59 -8.66
N GLY A 109 4.72 14.19 -9.68
CA GLY A 109 4.73 13.63 -11.04
C GLY A 109 5.34 12.23 -11.08
N PHE A 110 6.52 12.05 -10.48
CA PHE A 110 7.18 10.75 -10.42
C PHE A 110 6.30 9.69 -9.75
N SER A 111 5.68 10.02 -8.63
CA SER A 111 4.88 9.06 -7.87
C SER A 111 3.63 8.62 -8.64
N SER A 112 3.00 9.52 -9.39
CA SER A 112 1.84 9.19 -10.24
C SER A 112 2.24 8.24 -11.38
N TYR A 113 3.35 8.53 -12.07
CA TYR A 113 3.87 7.64 -13.12
C TYR A 113 4.29 6.27 -12.56
N ALA A 114 4.95 6.23 -11.40
CA ALA A 114 5.35 4.98 -10.76
C ALA A 114 4.13 4.11 -10.41
N PHE A 115 3.05 4.73 -9.91
CA PHE A 115 1.82 4.02 -9.56
C PHE A 115 1.11 3.48 -10.81
N ILE A 116 0.94 4.31 -11.84
CA ILE A 116 0.28 3.92 -13.09
C ILE A 116 1.09 2.81 -13.78
N SER A 117 2.41 2.97 -13.92
CA SER A 117 3.26 1.98 -14.57
C SER A 117 3.27 0.65 -13.80
N ALA A 118 3.35 0.67 -12.48
CA ALA A 118 3.30 -0.54 -11.68
C ALA A 118 1.96 -1.28 -11.86
N GLN A 119 0.85 -0.55 -11.94
CA GLN A 119 -0.47 -1.17 -12.10
C GLN A 119 -0.70 -1.72 -13.51
N TRP A 120 -0.31 -0.98 -14.55
CA TRP A 120 -0.55 -1.37 -15.94
C TRP A 120 0.51 -2.31 -16.52
N LEU A 121 1.80 -2.11 -16.17
CA LEU A 121 2.91 -2.88 -16.75
C LEU A 121 3.33 -4.07 -15.88
N ILE A 122 2.97 -4.10 -14.60
CA ILE A 122 3.33 -5.20 -13.69
C ILE A 122 2.08 -5.94 -13.23
N ALA A 123 1.15 -5.26 -12.52
CA ALA A 123 0.01 -5.92 -11.91
C ALA A 123 -0.87 -6.63 -12.94
N LEU A 124 -1.26 -5.93 -14.01
CA LEU A 124 -2.17 -6.47 -15.01
C LEU A 124 -1.56 -7.64 -15.81
N PRO A 125 -0.37 -7.53 -16.41
CA PRO A 125 0.23 -8.65 -17.15
C PRO A 125 0.52 -9.86 -16.26
N VAL A 126 1.07 -9.64 -15.06
CA VAL A 126 1.37 -10.73 -14.12
C VAL A 126 0.08 -11.38 -13.63
N GLY A 127 -0.94 -10.58 -13.30
CA GLY A 127 -2.24 -11.08 -12.87
C GLY A 127 -2.91 -11.93 -13.94
N LEU A 128 -2.90 -11.48 -15.20
CA LEU A 128 -3.44 -12.25 -16.34
C LEU A 128 -2.63 -13.53 -16.59
N ALA A 129 -1.31 -13.44 -16.56
CA ALA A 129 -0.45 -14.62 -16.73
C ALA A 129 -0.71 -15.67 -15.63
N LEU A 130 -0.88 -15.26 -14.39
CA LEU A 130 -1.23 -16.15 -13.28
C LEU A 130 -2.66 -16.69 -13.39
N ALA A 131 -3.62 -15.88 -13.83
CA ALA A 131 -5.01 -16.29 -13.94
C ALA A 131 -5.24 -17.31 -15.06
N TYR A 132 -4.60 -17.12 -16.21
CA TYR A 132 -4.77 -17.98 -17.39
C TYR A 132 -3.66 -19.03 -17.57
N GLY A 133 -2.46 -18.75 -17.09
CA GLY A 133 -1.32 -19.66 -17.22
C GLY A 133 -1.21 -20.68 -16.09
N THR A 134 -1.98 -20.52 -15.01
CA THR A 134 -1.95 -21.43 -13.86
C THR A 134 -3.36 -21.83 -13.43
N ALA A 135 -3.45 -22.82 -12.55
CA ALA A 135 -4.74 -23.26 -11.96
C ALA A 135 -5.31 -22.27 -10.92
N LEU A 136 -4.71 -21.09 -10.73
CA LEU A 136 -5.14 -20.11 -9.73
C LEU A 136 -6.40 -19.35 -10.13
N GLY A 137 -6.74 -19.28 -11.42
CA GLY A 137 -7.94 -18.57 -11.89
C GLY A 137 -8.00 -17.12 -11.37
N GLY A 138 -9.13 -16.71 -10.83
CA GLY A 138 -9.33 -15.34 -10.30
C GLY A 138 -8.39 -14.95 -9.15
N ILE A 139 -7.85 -15.91 -8.40
CA ILE A 139 -6.85 -15.66 -7.35
C ILE A 139 -5.56 -15.10 -7.95
N GLY A 140 -5.21 -15.52 -9.19
CA GLY A 140 -4.05 -15.01 -9.92
C GLY A 140 -4.08 -13.49 -10.13
N LEU A 141 -5.27 -12.91 -10.35
CA LEU A 141 -5.44 -11.46 -10.48
C LEU A 141 -5.11 -10.73 -9.17
N ILE A 142 -5.50 -11.31 -8.03
CA ILE A 142 -5.20 -10.75 -6.71
C ILE A 142 -3.69 -10.76 -6.45
N TRP A 143 -3.01 -11.84 -6.81
CA TRP A 143 -1.55 -11.90 -6.73
C TRP A 143 -0.87 -10.88 -7.65
N GLY A 144 -1.38 -10.68 -8.86
CA GLY A 144 -0.92 -9.63 -9.76
C GLY A 144 -1.02 -8.24 -9.15
N ASP A 145 -2.17 -7.92 -8.51
CA ASP A 145 -2.37 -6.65 -7.79
C ASP A 145 -1.36 -6.48 -6.65
N ILE A 146 -1.16 -7.51 -5.82
CA ILE A 146 -0.17 -7.49 -4.72
C ILE A 146 1.24 -7.23 -5.24
N ILE A 147 1.64 -7.89 -6.34
CA ILE A 147 2.96 -7.72 -6.95
C ILE A 147 3.09 -6.30 -7.52
N GLY A 148 2.07 -5.79 -8.20
CA GLY A 148 2.07 -4.43 -8.72
C GLY A 148 2.15 -3.36 -7.62
N LEU A 149 1.36 -3.52 -6.55
CA LEU A 149 1.42 -2.64 -5.37
C LEU A 149 2.78 -2.69 -4.68
N THR A 150 3.41 -3.88 -4.62
CA THR A 150 4.77 -4.03 -4.07
C THR A 150 5.79 -3.31 -4.94
N GLY A 151 5.66 -3.39 -6.27
CA GLY A 151 6.47 -2.62 -7.22
C GLY A 151 6.31 -1.11 -7.01
N ALA A 152 5.08 -0.62 -6.93
CA ALA A 152 4.79 0.79 -6.66
C ALA A 152 5.38 1.25 -5.32
N ALA A 153 5.23 0.43 -4.27
CA ALA A 153 5.81 0.69 -2.95
C ALA A 153 7.33 0.82 -3.01
N LEU A 154 7.98 -0.09 -3.71
CA LEU A 154 9.44 -0.08 -3.88
C LEU A 154 9.91 1.16 -4.64
N PHE A 155 9.30 1.47 -5.79
CA PHE A 155 9.67 2.64 -6.60
C PHE A 155 9.49 3.95 -5.82
N CYS A 156 8.34 4.13 -5.17
CA CYS A 156 8.09 5.34 -4.38
C CYS A 156 9.02 5.42 -3.15
N ALA A 157 9.24 4.34 -2.42
CA ALA A 157 10.12 4.33 -1.25
C ALA A 157 11.59 4.60 -1.62
N LEU A 158 12.09 4.02 -2.72
CA LEU A 158 13.43 4.28 -3.23
C LEU A 158 13.57 5.76 -3.65
N ARG A 159 12.56 6.32 -4.29
CA ARG A 159 12.56 7.74 -4.67
C ARG A 159 12.60 8.66 -3.45
N VAL A 160 11.78 8.38 -2.43
CA VAL A 160 11.84 9.12 -1.15
C VAL A 160 13.24 9.04 -0.56
N ARG A 161 13.85 7.85 -0.48
CA ARG A 161 15.22 7.68 0.04
C ARG A 161 16.24 8.50 -0.75
N THR A 162 16.15 8.54 -2.07
CA THR A 162 17.09 9.33 -2.90
C THR A 162 16.93 10.82 -2.67
N LEU A 163 15.71 11.32 -2.51
CA LEU A 163 15.44 12.73 -2.21
C LEU A 163 15.94 13.10 -0.81
N LEU A 164 15.65 12.27 0.20
CA LEU A 164 16.11 12.49 1.57
C LEU A 164 17.66 12.59 1.68
N ARG A 165 18.39 11.84 0.85
CA ARG A 165 19.85 11.92 0.80
C ARG A 165 20.37 13.20 0.13
N ARG A 166 19.59 13.84 -0.74
CA ARG A 166 19.97 15.07 -1.46
C ARG A 166 19.63 16.35 -0.71
N LEU A 167 18.62 16.34 0.16
CA LEU A 167 18.17 17.52 0.92
C LEU A 167 19.29 18.18 1.77
N PRO A 168 20.14 17.44 2.53
CA PRO A 168 21.20 18.06 3.30
C PRO A 168 22.27 18.75 2.43
N ALA A 169 22.56 18.19 1.25
CA ALA A 169 23.53 18.76 0.32
C ALA A 169 23.02 20.07 -0.32
N GLN A 170 21.72 20.17 -0.59
CA GLN A 170 21.10 21.39 -1.11
C GLN A 170 21.04 22.51 -0.07
N ALA A 171 20.80 22.19 1.20
CA ALA A 171 20.84 23.16 2.30
C ALA A 171 22.24 23.73 2.51
N ALA A 172 23.29 22.92 2.36
CA ALA A 172 24.68 23.36 2.48
C ALA A 172 25.19 24.21 1.30
N SER A 173 24.57 24.10 0.11
CA SER A 173 24.95 24.90 -1.07
C SER A 173 24.19 26.23 -1.18
N ALA A 174 23.17 26.45 -0.36
CA ALA A 174 22.35 27.67 -0.33
C ALA A 174 22.72 28.64 0.83
N ALA A 175 23.63 28.22 1.72
CA ALA A 175 24.22 29.00 2.81
C ALA A 175 25.60 29.55 2.42
#